data_8ea621e6377e2fdf1b67095f2aa429ac
#
_entry.id   8ea621e6377e2fdf1b67095f2aa429ac
#
_cell.length_a   1.000
_cell.length_b   1.000
_cell.length_c   1.000
_cell.angle_alpha   90.00
_cell.angle_beta   90.00
_cell.angle_gamma   90.00
#
_symmetry.space_group_name_H-M   'P 1'
#
loop_
_entity.id
_entity.type
_entity.pdbx_description
1 polymer ?
#
loop_
_entity_poly.entity_id
_entity_poly.type
_entity_poly.pdbx_seq_one_letter_code
_entity_poly.pdbx_strand_id
1 'polypeptide(L)' 'MKDFMKINENDNVIVALKEMKKGEKISLENTEIEALETIPAGHKMAVKDICEGAGVIKYGFRIGTAKEDIKAGQIGRAHV' A
#
# COMPACT_ATOMS: atom_id res chain seq x y z
N MET A 1 -19.21 -0.98 0.75
CA MET A 1 -18.32 -1.55 -0.28
C MET A 1 -16.88 -1.27 0.09
N LYS A 2 -16.02 -2.24 -0.10
CA LYS A 2 -14.60 -2.04 0.20
C LYS A 2 -13.89 -1.44 -0.99
N ASP A 3 -13.03 -0.47 -0.72
CA ASP A 3 -12.26 0.22 -1.74
C ASP A 3 -10.85 -0.37 -1.86
N PHE A 4 -10.50 -1.28 -0.97
CA PHE A 4 -9.18 -1.91 -0.94
C PHE A 4 -9.31 -3.32 -0.38
N MET A 5 -8.24 -4.10 -0.57
CA MET A 5 -8.16 -5.45 -0.03
C MET A 5 -6.85 -5.66 0.71
N LYS A 6 -6.96 -6.08 1.97
CA LYS A 6 -5.82 -6.45 2.80
C LYS A 6 -6.15 -7.82 3.40
N ILE A 7 -5.29 -8.78 3.19
CA ILE A 7 -5.56 -10.17 3.57
C ILE A 7 -4.78 -10.59 4.82
N ASN A 8 -3.60 -10.06 5.02
CA ASN A 8 -2.73 -10.49 6.12
C ASN A 8 -2.28 -9.29 6.93
N GLU A 9 -2.20 -9.44 8.25
CA GLU A 9 -1.78 -8.36 9.14
C GLU A 9 -0.36 -7.89 8.87
N ASN A 10 0.47 -8.76 8.31
CA ASN A 10 1.84 -8.41 7.99
C ASN A 10 1.99 -7.68 6.67
N ASP A 11 0.91 -7.55 5.92
CA ASP A 11 0.97 -6.83 4.64
C ASP A 11 1.30 -5.37 4.88
N ASN A 12 2.26 -4.86 4.13
CA ASN A 12 2.60 -3.43 4.17
C ASN A 12 2.10 -2.70 2.93
N VAL A 13 1.41 -3.42 2.05
CA VAL A 13 0.68 -2.82 0.93
C VAL A 13 -0.72 -3.43 0.86
N ILE A 14 -1.63 -2.68 0.27
CA ILE A 14 -2.99 -3.15 -0.03
C ILE A 14 -3.24 -2.95 -1.51
N VAL A 15 -4.23 -3.65 -2.05
CA VAL A 15 -4.64 -3.48 -3.44
C VAL A 15 -5.84 -2.56 -3.48
N ALA A 16 -5.73 -1.47 -4.23
CA ALA A 16 -6.85 -0.55 -4.43
C ALA A 16 -7.86 -1.22 -5.37
N LEU A 17 -9.10 -1.37 -4.92
CA LEU A 17 -10.15 -1.98 -5.73
C LEU A 17 -10.80 -0.97 -6.66
N LYS A 18 -10.60 0.31 -6.39
CA LYS A 18 -11.01 1.40 -7.27
C LYS A 18 -9.94 2.48 -7.21
N GLU A 19 -9.98 3.42 -8.13
CA GLU A 19 -9.05 4.54 -8.10
C GLU A 19 -9.19 5.31 -6.79
N MET A 20 -8.07 5.60 -6.16
CA MET A 20 -8.01 6.45 -4.97
C MET A 20 -7.28 7.72 -5.34
N LYS A 21 -7.98 8.85 -5.24
CA LYS A 21 -7.39 10.14 -5.59
C LYS A 21 -6.51 10.65 -4.46
N LYS A 22 -5.49 11.41 -4.83
CA LYS A 22 -4.64 12.07 -3.86
C LYS A 22 -5.49 12.81 -2.83
N GLY A 23 -5.22 12.59 -1.56
CA GLY A 23 -5.94 13.22 -0.46
C GLY A 23 -7.08 12.37 0.10
N GLU A 24 -7.50 11.32 -0.59
CA GLU A 24 -8.51 10.43 -0.05
C GLU A 24 -7.93 9.66 1.14
N LYS A 25 -8.77 9.43 2.15
CA LYS A 25 -8.34 8.74 3.36
C LYS A 25 -9.06 7.41 3.48
N ILE A 26 -8.33 6.41 3.96
CA ILE A 26 -8.91 5.11 4.29
C ILE A 26 -8.62 4.80 5.74
N SER A 27 -9.53 4.07 6.38
CA SER A 27 -9.35 3.62 7.75
C SER A 27 -9.01 2.14 7.74
N LEU A 28 -7.89 1.79 8.39
CA LEU A 28 -7.46 0.42 8.56
C LEU A 28 -7.35 0.16 10.06
N GLU A 29 -8.28 -0.61 10.61
CA GLU A 29 -8.29 -0.90 12.03
C GLU A 29 -8.22 0.40 12.83
N ASN A 30 -7.10 0.69 13.47
CA ASN A 30 -6.91 1.87 14.29
C ASN A 30 -6.09 2.96 13.61
N THR A 31 -5.83 2.82 12.31
CA THR A 31 -4.97 3.73 11.56
C THR A 31 -5.71 4.32 10.39
N GLU A 32 -5.53 5.62 10.18
CA GLU A 32 -6.04 6.29 9.00
C GLU A 32 -4.87 6.62 8.08
N ILE A 33 -5.01 6.33 6.79
CA ILE A 33 -3.96 6.56 5.81
C ILE A 33 -4.50 7.45 4.71
N GLU A 34 -3.77 8.51 4.41
CA GLU A 34 -4.13 9.41 3.33
C GLU A 34 -3.33 9.07 2.08
N ALA A 35 -4.00 8.96 0.94
CA ALA A 35 -3.31 8.73 -0.33
C ALA A 35 -2.48 9.96 -0.66
N LEU A 36 -1.17 9.78 -0.75
CA LEU A 36 -0.25 10.88 -1.05
C LEU A 36 -0.12 11.14 -2.54
N GLU A 37 -0.63 10.24 -3.35
CA GLU A 37 -0.70 10.37 -4.81
C GLU A 37 -1.91 9.56 -5.27
N THR A 38 -2.32 9.78 -6.51
CA THR A 38 -3.44 9.02 -7.06
C THR A 38 -3.03 7.58 -7.28
N ILE A 39 -3.81 6.65 -6.74
CA ILE A 39 -3.55 5.21 -6.84
C ILE A 39 -4.58 4.63 -7.80
N PRO A 40 -4.17 4.22 -9.01
CA PRO A 40 -5.12 3.63 -9.94
C PRO A 40 -5.68 2.31 -9.43
N ALA A 41 -6.87 1.95 -9.89
CA ALA A 41 -7.47 0.67 -9.53
C ALA A 41 -6.53 -0.48 -9.91
N GLY A 42 -6.43 -1.46 -9.04
CA GLY A 42 -5.55 -2.62 -9.25
C GLY A 42 -4.12 -2.41 -8.83
N HIS A 43 -3.73 -1.18 -8.47
CA HIS A 43 -2.37 -0.92 -8.01
C HIS A 43 -2.27 -1.09 -6.50
N LYS A 44 -1.06 -1.29 -6.02
CA LYS A 44 -0.77 -1.44 -4.60
C LYS A 44 -0.53 -0.07 -3.99
N MET A 45 -1.04 0.12 -2.78
CA MET A 45 -0.75 1.33 -1.98
C MET A 45 -0.07 0.89 -0.69
N ALA A 46 1.01 1.57 -0.32
CA ALA A 46 1.69 1.30 0.93
C ALA A 46 0.81 1.75 2.10
N VAL A 47 0.70 0.91 3.11
CA VAL A 47 -0.04 1.22 4.34
C VAL A 47 0.89 1.47 5.51
N LYS A 48 2.18 1.27 5.31
CA LYS A 48 3.24 1.56 6.27
C LYS A 48 4.41 2.14 5.49
N ASP A 49 5.26 2.89 6.17
CA ASP A 49 6.49 3.36 5.56
C ASP A 49 7.39 2.15 5.31
N ILE A 50 7.93 2.06 4.10
CA ILE A 50 8.81 0.96 3.69
C ILE A 50 10.15 1.56 3.30
N CYS A 51 11.21 1.20 4.03
CA CYS A 51 12.54 1.71 3.73
C CYS A 51 13.12 1.03 2.50
N GLU A 52 13.99 1.74 1.80
CA GLU A 52 14.74 1.18 0.69
C GLU A 52 15.40 -0.13 1.13
N GLY A 53 15.27 -1.16 0.32
CA GLY A 53 15.82 -2.47 0.62
C GLY A 53 14.91 -3.36 1.46
N ALA A 54 13.86 -2.82 2.05
CA ALA A 54 12.94 -3.61 2.85
C ALA A 54 11.99 -4.39 1.95
N GLY A 55 11.47 -5.50 2.47
CA GLY A 55 10.55 -6.35 1.73
C GLY A 55 9.17 -5.71 1.60
N VAL A 56 8.59 -5.81 0.42
CA VAL A 56 7.19 -5.45 0.19
C VAL A 56 6.37 -6.72 0.41
N ILE A 57 5.43 -6.68 1.34
CA ILE A 57 4.66 -7.84 1.79
C ILE A 57 3.22 -7.71 1.33
N LYS A 58 2.74 -8.72 0.64
CA LYS A 58 1.36 -8.80 0.16
C LYS A 58 0.87 -10.24 0.34
N TYR A 59 -0.31 -10.37 0.91
CA TYR A 59 -0.90 -11.68 1.22
C TYR A 59 0.01 -12.53 2.12
N GLY A 60 0.76 -11.88 2.99
CA GLY A 60 1.68 -12.57 3.88
C GLY A 60 3.00 -12.97 3.26
N PHE A 61 3.22 -12.69 1.98
CA PHE A 61 4.44 -13.07 1.26
C PHE A 61 5.20 -11.84 0.80
N ARG A 62 6.52 -11.96 0.86
CA ARG A 62 7.39 -10.94 0.29
C ARG A 62 7.33 -11.05 -1.24
N ILE A 63 6.84 -10.00 -1.89
CA ILE A 63 6.68 -9.99 -3.34
C ILE A 63 7.80 -9.24 -4.05
N GLY A 64 8.66 -8.57 -3.30
CA GLY A 64 9.76 -7.83 -3.88
C GLY A 64 10.44 -6.97 -2.82
N THR A 65 11.30 -6.08 -3.27
CA THR A 65 12.09 -5.22 -2.41
C THR A 65 11.84 -3.77 -2.83
N ALA A 66 11.69 -2.89 -1.86
CA ALA A 66 11.53 -1.46 -2.14
C ALA A 66 12.82 -0.92 -2.75
N LYS A 67 12.71 -0.26 -3.90
CA LYS A 67 13.87 0.32 -4.60
C LYS A 67 14.28 1.65 -3.99
N GLU A 68 13.35 2.29 -3.30
CA GLU A 68 13.58 3.54 -2.62
C GLU A 68 12.60 3.61 -1.45
N ASP A 69 12.75 4.60 -0.59
CA ASP A 69 11.82 4.76 0.52
C ASP A 69 10.41 5.01 -0.02
N ILE A 70 9.45 4.28 0.52
CA ILE A 70 8.03 4.41 0.17
C ILE A 70 7.30 4.84 1.43
N LYS A 71 6.52 5.90 1.34
CA LYS A 71 5.71 6.35 2.47
C LYS A 71 4.31 5.78 2.41
N ALA A 72 3.71 5.58 3.58
CA ALA A 72 2.31 5.16 3.64
C ALA A 72 1.47 6.14 2.82
N GLY A 73 0.60 5.62 1.97
CA GLY A 73 -0.21 6.42 1.07
C GLY A 73 0.36 6.58 -0.34
N GLN A 74 1.57 6.10 -0.58
CA GLN A 74 2.17 6.11 -1.91
C GLN A 74 1.94 4.78 -2.62
N ILE A 75 2.09 4.78 -3.94
CA ILE A 75 2.03 3.52 -4.71
C ILE A 75 3.14 2.60 -4.21
N GLY A 76 2.76 1.36 -3.89
CA GLY A 76 3.70 0.36 -3.38
C GLY A 76 4.50 -0.28 -4.51
N ARG A 77 5.54 0.40 -4.97
CA ARG A 77 6.40 -0.10 -6.05
C ARG A 77 7.41 -1.07 -5.48
N ALA A 78 7.39 -2.29 -5.99
CA ALA A 78 8.34 -3.31 -5.59
C ALA A 78 9.20 -3.72 -6.78
N HIS A 79 10.48 -3.91 -6.53
CA HIS A 79 11.40 -4.46 -7.51
C HIS A 79 11.56 -5.95 -7.25
N VAL A 80 11.27 -6.73 -8.25
CA VAL A 80 11.34 -8.19 -8.15
C VAL A 80 12.66 -8.69 -8.76
#